data_68a6a8b1d5c19c2b6918c83e7013feba
#
_entry.id   68a6a8b1d5c19c2b6918c83e7013feba
#
_cell.length_a   1.000
_cell.length_b   1.000
_cell.length_c   1.000
_cell.angle_alpha   90.00
_cell.angle_beta   90.00
_cell.angle_gamma   90.00
#
_symmetry.space_group_name_H-M   'P 1'
#
loop_
_entity.id
_entity.type
_entity.pdbx_description
1 polymer ?
#
loop_
_entity_poly.entity_id
_entity_poly.type
_entity_poly.pdbx_seq_one_letter_code
_entity_poly.pdbx_strand_id
1 'polypeptide(L)'
;MFSVILYRMAVVIAMHQTESDLFRRNAKMVTSLTAACLNLMVIIILNYFYEKLVMWLTNLEVPRTETEFEDSFTLKMFLFQFINYYSSLIYIAFFKGRFFYHPGDLEARTNTLLKLRYDMCDPAGCLFELFVQLAIIMVGKQIFNNALEILYPIMLVWWHKRIGHDNQNSEAYTRWEQDYDLSAYTRLSLFNEYLEMVIQYGFVTIFVAAFPLAPLFALLNNIVEIRLDAYKYLTQCRRPRAERVQDIGIWFGILKGITYFSVFTNALVISYTSDFIPRLVYMYGYSPEGTTLKGYIENSLALFNTSEYTEDMGPDNRTGWPATCRYRAYRNNPDDKNPYGFTIQFWHVFTARLAFILIFEHVVFMLTGAVAMAIPDVPVEVKNQMIREKKVEKETLFEKEKSRIRNERRVHQISIPSDEHLNVDLGEGLSPHNSSRANTPSPSFLRNHRS
;
A
#
# COMPACT_ATOMS: atom_id res chain seq x y z
N MET A 1 3.96 14.65 5.64
CA MET A 1 2.96 14.93 4.60
C MET A 1 2.22 16.23 4.78
N PHE A 2 1.56 16.47 5.89
CA PHE A 2 0.88 17.74 6.16
C PHE A 2 1.79 18.96 5.94
N SER A 3 3.03 18.89 6.42
CA SER A 3 4.05 19.94 6.24
C SER A 3 4.42 20.18 4.77
N VAL A 4 4.40 19.16 3.92
CA VAL A 4 4.68 19.31 2.48
C VAL A 4 3.51 20.01 1.75
N ILE A 5 2.28 19.69 2.14
CA ILE A 5 1.08 20.37 1.63
C ILE A 5 1.10 21.84 2.06
N LEU A 6 1.39 22.12 3.34
CA LEU A 6 1.54 23.48 3.86
C LEU A 6 2.68 24.23 3.16
N TYR A 7 3.82 23.57 2.91
CA TYR A 7 4.93 24.13 2.16
C TYR A 7 4.52 24.49 0.73
N ARG A 8 3.85 23.58 0.00
CA ARG A 8 3.34 23.86 -1.36
C ARG A 8 2.45 25.09 -1.38
N MET A 9 1.54 25.20 -0.43
CA MET A 9 0.65 26.38 -0.34
C MET A 9 1.42 27.67 -0.02
N ALA A 10 2.33 27.62 0.93
CA ALA A 10 3.13 28.78 1.32
C ALA A 10 4.02 29.29 0.18
N VAL A 11 4.66 28.36 -0.57
CA VAL A 11 5.53 28.72 -1.70
C VAL A 11 4.71 29.25 -2.88
N VAL A 12 3.54 28.68 -3.20
CA VAL A 12 2.67 29.24 -4.23
C VAL A 12 2.26 30.67 -3.90
N ILE A 13 1.88 30.94 -2.65
CA ILE A 13 1.50 32.29 -2.20
C ILE A 13 2.72 33.24 -2.28
N ALA A 14 3.88 32.84 -1.81
CA ALA A 14 5.09 33.63 -1.84
C ALA A 14 5.55 33.96 -3.27
N MET A 15 5.45 32.99 -4.20
CA MET A 15 5.85 33.21 -5.60
C MET A 15 4.86 34.08 -6.39
N HIS A 16 3.57 34.06 -6.02
CA HIS A 16 2.60 35.00 -6.59
C HIS A 16 2.80 36.44 -6.15
N GLN A 17 3.48 36.65 -5.01
CA GLN A 17 3.83 37.97 -4.50
C GLN A 17 5.16 38.52 -5.06
N THR A 18 5.89 37.71 -5.82
CA THR A 18 7.19 38.14 -6.38
C THR A 18 6.99 38.95 -7.66
N GLU A 19 7.65 40.11 -7.78
CA GLU A 19 7.51 41.05 -8.90
C GLU A 19 8.08 40.60 -10.25
N SER A 20 8.80 39.45 -10.32
CA SER A 20 9.41 39.01 -11.57
C SER A 20 8.46 38.15 -12.42
N ASP A 21 8.14 38.59 -13.62
CA ASP A 21 7.22 37.95 -14.57
C ASP A 21 7.62 36.50 -14.96
N LEU A 22 8.90 36.20 -15.03
CA LEU A 22 9.42 34.87 -15.33
C LEU A 22 9.10 33.87 -14.24
N PHE A 23 9.22 34.26 -12.97
CA PHE A 23 8.88 33.41 -11.82
C PHE A 23 7.36 33.22 -11.68
N ARG A 24 6.59 34.28 -11.94
CA ARG A 24 5.13 34.27 -11.89
C ARG A 24 4.55 33.34 -12.96
N ARG A 25 5.10 33.33 -14.17
CA ARG A 25 4.67 32.48 -15.28
C ARG A 25 4.99 31.00 -15.07
N ASN A 26 6.13 30.69 -14.41
CA ASN A 26 6.58 29.34 -14.13
C ASN A 26 6.37 28.92 -12.67
N ALA A 27 5.71 29.74 -11.85
CA ALA A 27 5.55 29.53 -10.41
C ALA A 27 4.99 28.15 -10.07
N LYS A 28 3.95 27.70 -10.76
CA LYS A 28 3.35 26.36 -10.55
C LYS A 28 4.33 25.22 -10.85
N MET A 29 5.12 25.34 -11.91
CA MET A 29 6.08 24.30 -12.31
C MET A 29 7.27 24.24 -11.33
N VAL A 30 7.83 25.38 -10.96
CA VAL A 30 8.95 25.48 -10.00
C VAL A 30 8.50 25.00 -8.62
N THR A 31 7.32 25.42 -8.16
CA THR A 31 6.77 24.99 -6.87
C THR A 31 6.51 23.47 -6.84
N SER A 32 6.00 22.91 -7.91
CA SER A 32 5.79 21.45 -8.00
C SER A 32 7.12 20.69 -7.96
N LEU A 33 8.14 21.18 -8.67
CA LEU A 33 9.45 20.55 -8.70
C LEU A 33 10.15 20.64 -7.34
N THR A 34 10.19 21.81 -6.71
CA THR A 34 10.82 22.01 -5.40
C THR A 34 10.09 21.23 -4.31
N ALA A 35 8.75 21.19 -4.34
CA ALA A 35 7.97 20.38 -3.42
C ALA A 35 8.22 18.88 -3.61
N ALA A 36 8.39 18.41 -4.86
CA ALA A 36 8.72 17.03 -5.14
C ALA A 36 10.11 16.65 -4.60
N CYS A 37 11.12 17.51 -4.80
CA CYS A 37 12.47 17.30 -4.25
C CYS A 37 12.48 17.28 -2.72
N LEU A 38 11.80 18.22 -2.07
CA LEU A 38 11.69 18.26 -0.61
C LEU A 38 10.94 17.02 -0.07
N ASN A 39 9.86 16.63 -0.74
CA ASN A 39 9.14 15.43 -0.36
C ASN A 39 10.01 14.18 -0.46
N LEU A 40 10.81 14.06 -1.51
CA LEU A 40 11.75 12.96 -1.68
C LEU A 40 12.79 12.94 -0.54
N MET A 41 13.40 14.09 -0.20
CA MET A 41 14.35 14.15 0.91
C MET A 41 13.71 13.77 2.26
N VAL A 42 12.52 14.27 2.53
CA VAL A 42 11.76 13.93 3.75
C VAL A 42 11.46 12.43 3.80
N ILE A 43 11.04 11.83 2.67
CA ILE A 43 10.78 10.39 2.59
C ILE A 43 12.04 9.58 2.91
N ILE A 44 13.20 9.92 2.32
CA ILE A 44 14.46 9.21 2.56
C ILE A 44 14.86 9.28 4.04
N ILE A 45 14.79 10.48 4.64
CA ILE A 45 15.13 10.68 6.05
C ILE A 45 14.16 9.89 6.96
N LEU A 46 12.86 9.99 6.70
CA LEU A 46 11.86 9.28 7.50
C LEU A 46 11.98 7.77 7.35
N ASN A 47 12.28 7.25 6.16
CA ASN A 47 12.51 5.83 5.94
C ASN A 47 13.67 5.31 6.79
N TYR A 48 14.78 6.03 6.81
CA TYR A 48 15.94 5.64 7.61
C TYR A 48 15.63 5.57 9.11
N PHE A 49 14.95 6.58 9.65
CA PHE A 49 14.56 6.58 11.07
C PHE A 49 13.49 5.53 11.38
N TYR A 50 12.55 5.37 10.47
CA TYR A 50 11.44 4.44 10.66
C TYR A 50 11.92 2.98 10.61
N GLU A 51 12.84 2.64 9.71
CA GLU A 51 13.44 1.31 9.65
C GLU A 51 14.09 0.93 10.99
N LYS A 52 14.88 1.83 11.57
CA LYS A 52 15.46 1.62 12.90
C LYS A 52 14.43 1.47 14.02
N LEU A 53 13.37 2.29 13.95
CA LEU A 53 12.26 2.21 14.89
C LEU A 53 11.52 0.88 14.79
N VAL A 54 11.23 0.41 13.57
CA VAL A 54 10.56 -0.87 13.34
C VAL A 54 11.42 -2.04 13.80
N MET A 55 12.72 -2.02 13.51
CA MET A 55 13.66 -3.02 14.03
C MET A 55 13.64 -3.09 15.56
N TRP A 56 13.66 -1.94 16.21
CA TRP A 56 13.58 -1.87 17.67
C TRP A 56 12.24 -2.39 18.21
N LEU A 57 11.11 -1.99 17.59
CA LEU A 57 9.78 -2.45 17.98
C LEU A 57 9.61 -3.96 17.78
N THR A 58 10.08 -4.50 16.66
CA THR A 58 9.96 -5.93 16.37
C THR A 58 10.83 -6.77 17.33
N ASN A 59 12.02 -6.26 17.72
CA ASN A 59 12.84 -6.90 18.72
C ASN A 59 12.19 -6.88 20.13
N LEU A 60 11.41 -5.83 20.46
CA LEU A 60 10.64 -5.76 21.71
C LEU A 60 9.51 -6.78 21.77
N GLU A 61 8.95 -7.19 20.65
CA GLU A 61 7.90 -8.20 20.58
C GLU A 61 8.41 -9.62 20.88
N VAL A 62 9.74 -9.82 20.88
CA VAL A 62 10.41 -11.10 21.14
C VAL A 62 9.78 -12.25 20.32
N PRO A 63 9.78 -12.17 18.99
CA PRO A 63 9.20 -13.21 18.14
C PRO A 63 9.92 -14.54 18.36
N ARG A 64 9.16 -15.64 18.33
CA ARG A 64 9.70 -16.99 18.59
C ARG A 64 10.47 -17.56 17.41
N THR A 65 10.07 -17.19 16.22
CA THR A 65 10.64 -17.69 14.97
C THR A 65 11.12 -16.54 14.11
N GLU A 66 12.01 -16.85 13.22
CA GLU A 66 12.55 -15.93 12.25
C GLU A 66 11.52 -15.43 11.26
N THR A 67 10.62 -16.33 10.84
CA THR A 67 9.49 -16.01 9.96
C THR A 67 8.49 -15.05 10.63
N GLU A 68 8.22 -15.23 11.92
CA GLU A 68 7.37 -14.32 12.69
C GLU A 68 8.01 -12.90 12.81
N PHE A 69 9.34 -12.84 12.95
CA PHE A 69 10.09 -11.59 12.93
C PHE A 69 9.98 -10.89 11.57
N GLU A 70 10.21 -11.61 10.47
CA GLU A 70 10.14 -11.08 9.11
C GLU A 70 8.72 -10.59 8.78
N ASP A 71 7.70 -11.35 9.14
CA ASP A 71 6.30 -10.99 8.92
C ASP A 71 5.91 -9.73 9.68
N SER A 72 6.27 -9.63 10.96
CA SER A 72 5.98 -8.48 11.79
C SER A 72 6.72 -7.22 11.32
N PHE A 73 8.00 -7.35 10.96
CA PHE A 73 8.80 -6.28 10.38
C PHE A 73 8.22 -5.80 9.06
N THR A 74 7.93 -6.73 8.17
CA THR A 74 7.39 -6.46 6.83
C THR A 74 6.07 -5.72 6.87
N LEU A 75 5.14 -6.16 7.73
CA LEU A 75 3.84 -5.50 7.85
C LEU A 75 3.97 -4.03 8.30
N LYS A 76 4.79 -3.77 9.32
CA LYS A 76 5.00 -2.41 9.83
C LYS A 76 5.65 -1.52 8.78
N MET A 77 6.69 -2.00 8.11
CA MET A 77 7.37 -1.26 7.06
C MET A 77 6.45 -1.01 5.86
N PHE A 78 5.68 -2.02 5.44
CA PHE A 78 4.73 -1.87 4.34
C PHE A 78 3.67 -0.81 4.64
N LEU A 79 3.04 -0.82 5.81
CA LEU A 79 2.02 0.17 6.17
C LEU A 79 2.55 1.61 6.13
N PHE A 80 3.77 1.82 6.60
CA PHE A 80 4.41 3.12 6.53
C PHE A 80 4.67 3.54 5.07
N GLN A 81 5.24 2.65 4.26
CA GLN A 81 5.51 2.91 2.86
C GLN A 81 4.22 3.12 2.05
N PHE A 82 3.18 2.34 2.36
CA PHE A 82 1.86 2.51 1.77
C PHE A 82 1.33 3.94 1.96
N ILE A 83 1.36 4.45 3.19
CA ILE A 83 0.94 5.82 3.47
C ILE A 83 1.82 6.83 2.72
N ASN A 84 3.14 6.63 2.68
CA ASN A 84 4.04 7.54 2.01
C ASN A 84 3.79 7.63 0.49
N TYR A 85 3.58 6.51 -0.17
CA TYR A 85 3.41 6.48 -1.62
C TYR A 85 2.01 6.85 -2.09
N TYR A 86 0.98 6.40 -1.38
CA TYR A 86 -0.40 6.55 -1.86
C TYR A 86 -1.12 7.79 -1.35
N SER A 87 -0.69 8.42 -0.25
CA SER A 87 -1.42 9.53 0.35
C SER A 87 -1.57 10.75 -0.56
N SER A 88 -0.58 11.06 -1.41
CA SER A 88 -0.70 12.16 -2.39
C SER A 88 -1.75 11.85 -3.45
N LEU A 89 -1.82 10.61 -3.91
CA LEU A 89 -2.80 10.15 -4.89
C LEU A 89 -4.21 10.10 -4.29
N ILE A 90 -4.33 9.58 -3.08
CA ILE A 90 -5.58 9.55 -2.31
C ILE A 90 -6.09 10.97 -2.08
N TYR A 91 -5.19 11.92 -1.76
CA TYR A 91 -5.55 13.31 -1.61
C TYR A 91 -6.12 13.90 -2.91
N ILE A 92 -5.44 13.72 -4.04
CA ILE A 92 -5.91 14.22 -5.35
C ILE A 92 -7.21 13.54 -5.76
N ALA A 93 -7.33 12.23 -5.55
CA ALA A 93 -8.49 11.46 -5.97
C ALA A 93 -9.75 11.82 -5.17
N PHE A 94 -9.65 12.02 -3.86
CA PHE A 94 -10.82 12.05 -2.97
C PHE A 94 -11.01 13.34 -2.18
N PHE A 95 -9.96 14.13 -1.97
CA PHE A 95 -10.01 15.32 -1.11
C PHE A 95 -9.86 16.62 -1.88
N LYS A 96 -8.98 16.67 -2.87
CA LYS A 96 -8.73 17.88 -3.64
C LYS A 96 -9.99 18.38 -4.34
N GLY A 97 -10.28 19.68 -4.22
CA GLY A 97 -11.44 20.33 -4.84
C GLY A 97 -12.81 19.96 -4.28
N ARG A 98 -12.89 19.16 -3.19
CA ARG A 98 -14.17 18.74 -2.59
C ARG A 98 -14.69 19.68 -1.52
N PHE A 99 -13.82 20.47 -0.90
CA PHE A 99 -14.16 21.37 0.20
C PHE A 99 -14.55 22.78 -0.27
N PHE A 100 -14.69 22.95 -1.57
CA PHE A 100 -15.07 24.20 -2.18
C PHE A 100 -16.59 24.39 -2.15
N TYR A 101 -17.06 25.56 -1.71
CA TYR A 101 -18.49 25.85 -1.66
C TYR A 101 -18.98 26.54 -2.94
N HIS A 102 -18.54 27.75 -3.20
CA HIS A 102 -18.74 28.48 -4.45
C HIS A 102 -17.62 29.51 -4.63
N PRO A 103 -17.36 30.01 -5.84
CA PRO A 103 -16.45 31.13 -6.04
C PRO A 103 -16.90 32.36 -5.24
N GLY A 104 -16.00 33.04 -4.55
CA GLY A 104 -16.34 34.26 -3.78
C GLY A 104 -16.85 34.04 -2.35
N ASP A 105 -16.97 32.82 -1.86
CA ASP A 105 -17.40 32.54 -0.49
C ASP A 105 -16.38 33.10 0.56
N LEU A 106 -16.75 34.23 1.18
CA LEU A 106 -15.93 34.95 2.16
C LEU A 106 -15.86 34.25 3.53
N GLU A 107 -16.96 33.60 3.98
CA GLU A 107 -16.95 32.86 5.26
C GLU A 107 -15.98 31.68 5.21
N ALA A 108 -15.89 31.07 4.07
CA ALA A 108 -14.95 30.01 3.82
C ALA A 108 -13.50 30.45 3.93
N ARG A 109 -13.22 31.72 3.70
CA ARG A 109 -11.89 32.34 3.73
C ARG A 109 -11.42 32.63 5.15
N THR A 110 -12.33 33.05 6.04
CA THR A 110 -11.99 33.50 7.40
C THR A 110 -11.91 32.37 8.42
N ASN A 111 -12.68 31.32 8.24
CA ASN A 111 -12.86 30.28 9.27
C ASN A 111 -12.08 28.98 9.06
N THR A 112 -11.20 28.90 8.08
CA THR A 112 -10.52 27.62 7.77
C THR A 112 -9.11 27.60 8.33
N LEU A 113 -8.90 26.80 9.36
CA LEU A 113 -7.62 26.50 10.01
C LEU A 113 -6.53 25.99 9.05
N LEU A 114 -6.85 25.64 7.82
CA LEU A 114 -5.97 24.93 6.90
C LEU A 114 -6.04 25.41 5.44
N LYS A 115 -6.56 26.55 5.08
CA LYS A 115 -6.58 27.06 3.66
C LYS A 115 -6.65 25.98 2.54
N LEU A 116 -6.99 24.73 2.86
CA LEU A 116 -7.16 23.60 1.94
C LEU A 116 -8.26 23.85 0.89
N ARG A 117 -9.07 24.85 1.12
CA ARG A 117 -10.18 25.27 0.27
C ARG A 117 -9.75 25.87 -1.06
N TYR A 118 -8.50 26.32 -1.19
CA TYR A 118 -7.96 26.92 -2.40
C TYR A 118 -7.31 25.94 -3.36
N ASP A 119 -7.10 24.69 -2.95
CA ASP A 119 -6.50 23.68 -3.82
C ASP A 119 -7.59 23.07 -4.71
N MET A 120 -7.92 23.79 -5.79
CA MET A 120 -8.86 23.32 -6.80
C MET A 120 -8.16 22.50 -7.88
N CYS A 121 -8.91 21.58 -8.48
CA CYS A 121 -8.42 20.84 -9.63
C CYS A 121 -8.34 21.76 -10.86
N ASP A 122 -7.51 21.37 -11.82
CA ASP A 122 -7.47 22.02 -13.13
C ASP A 122 -8.83 21.97 -13.83
N PRO A 123 -9.10 22.85 -14.81
CA PRO A 123 -10.36 22.86 -15.55
C PRO A 123 -10.72 21.51 -16.21
N ALA A 124 -9.70 20.69 -16.52
CA ALA A 124 -9.87 19.33 -17.05
C ALA A 124 -10.40 18.33 -16.00
N GLY A 125 -10.43 18.72 -14.71
CA GLY A 125 -10.92 17.91 -13.59
C GLY A 125 -9.81 17.16 -12.83
N CYS A 126 -10.15 16.72 -11.63
CA CYS A 126 -9.25 15.97 -10.75
C CYS A 126 -8.79 14.63 -11.33
N LEU A 127 -9.60 14.02 -12.19
CA LEU A 127 -9.25 12.75 -12.83
C LEU A 127 -8.04 12.89 -13.75
N PHE A 128 -7.95 13.98 -14.49
CA PHE A 128 -6.80 14.24 -15.37
C PHE A 128 -5.52 14.50 -14.57
N GLU A 129 -5.61 15.24 -13.48
CA GLU A 129 -4.47 15.47 -12.60
C GLU A 129 -3.99 14.17 -11.94
N LEU A 130 -4.93 13.32 -11.50
CA LEU A 130 -4.62 11.99 -10.97
C LEU A 130 -3.95 11.11 -12.03
N PHE A 131 -4.44 11.12 -13.27
CA PHE A 131 -3.84 10.43 -14.41
C PHE A 131 -2.38 10.85 -14.63
N VAL A 132 -2.13 12.16 -14.70
CA VAL A 132 -0.78 12.71 -14.92
C VAL A 132 0.15 12.33 -13.77
N GLN A 133 -0.32 12.45 -12.53
CA GLN A 133 0.47 12.10 -11.35
C GLN A 133 0.85 10.60 -11.33
N LEU A 134 -0.10 9.73 -11.67
CA LEU A 134 0.16 8.29 -11.79
C LEU A 134 1.14 7.97 -12.92
N ALA A 135 0.99 8.60 -14.07
CA ALA A 135 1.92 8.43 -15.19
C ALA A 135 3.34 8.84 -14.81
N ILE A 136 3.51 9.98 -14.12
CA ILE A 136 4.82 10.43 -13.63
C ILE A 136 5.41 9.44 -12.63
N ILE A 137 4.61 8.90 -11.71
CA ILE A 137 5.10 7.93 -10.73
C ILE A 137 5.48 6.61 -11.42
N MET A 138 4.59 6.05 -12.25
CA MET A 138 4.81 4.75 -12.89
C MET A 138 5.97 4.75 -13.88
N VAL A 139 6.18 5.87 -14.59
CA VAL A 139 7.25 5.97 -15.60
C VAL A 139 8.49 6.62 -15.01
N GLY A 140 8.33 7.79 -14.37
CA GLY A 140 9.45 8.61 -13.92
C GLY A 140 10.20 8.00 -12.74
N LYS A 141 9.49 7.59 -11.69
CA LYS A 141 10.11 6.97 -10.51
C LYS A 141 10.81 5.67 -10.89
N GLN A 142 10.17 4.86 -11.73
CA GLN A 142 10.71 3.56 -12.10
C GLN A 142 11.98 3.69 -12.95
N ILE A 143 11.98 4.57 -13.96
CA ILE A 143 13.18 4.85 -14.74
C ILE A 143 14.31 5.37 -13.84
N PHE A 144 13.97 6.22 -12.88
CA PHE A 144 14.96 6.77 -11.95
C PHE A 144 15.54 5.71 -11.02
N ASN A 145 14.72 4.84 -10.46
CA ASN A 145 15.17 3.73 -9.60
C ASN A 145 16.08 2.77 -10.39
N ASN A 146 15.64 2.30 -11.54
CA ASN A 146 16.42 1.39 -12.39
C ASN A 146 17.74 2.04 -12.83
N ALA A 147 17.74 3.34 -13.15
CA ALA A 147 18.96 4.07 -13.50
C ALA A 147 19.92 4.16 -12.30
N LEU A 148 19.43 4.42 -11.09
CA LEU A 148 20.27 4.45 -9.89
C LEU A 148 20.84 3.07 -9.59
N GLU A 149 20.07 2.01 -9.73
CA GLU A 149 20.51 0.63 -9.48
C GLU A 149 21.65 0.19 -10.42
N ILE A 150 21.64 0.67 -11.67
CA ILE A 150 22.71 0.42 -12.63
C ILE A 150 23.89 1.37 -12.39
N LEU A 151 23.64 2.67 -12.23
CA LEU A 151 24.69 3.71 -12.19
C LEU A 151 25.46 3.70 -10.88
N TYR A 152 24.80 3.40 -9.76
CA TYR A 152 25.42 3.43 -8.43
C TYR A 152 26.62 2.49 -8.31
N PRO A 153 26.52 1.19 -8.62
CA PRO A 153 27.68 0.30 -8.57
C PRO A 153 28.76 0.64 -9.61
N ILE A 154 28.39 1.11 -10.80
CA ILE A 154 29.36 1.56 -11.81
C ILE A 154 30.15 2.76 -11.29
N MET A 155 29.47 3.73 -10.67
CA MET A 155 30.11 4.90 -10.06
C MET A 155 31.03 4.50 -8.90
N LEU A 156 30.62 3.56 -8.05
CA LEU A 156 31.45 3.05 -6.96
C LEU A 156 32.73 2.40 -7.47
N VAL A 157 32.62 1.50 -8.46
CA VAL A 157 33.79 0.85 -9.07
C VAL A 157 34.70 1.88 -9.73
N TRP A 158 34.15 2.85 -10.46
CA TRP A 158 34.92 3.94 -11.07
C TRP A 158 35.61 4.80 -10.01
N TRP A 159 34.93 5.13 -8.91
CA TRP A 159 35.46 5.91 -7.80
C TRP A 159 36.63 5.18 -7.10
N HIS A 160 36.48 3.90 -6.82
CA HIS A 160 37.52 3.08 -6.19
C HIS A 160 38.76 2.97 -7.10
N LYS A 161 38.56 2.79 -8.40
CA LYS A 161 39.68 2.80 -9.38
C LYS A 161 40.39 4.16 -9.44
N ARG A 162 39.67 5.26 -9.24
CA ARG A 162 40.26 6.60 -9.34
C ARG A 162 40.97 7.08 -8.07
N ILE A 163 40.58 6.55 -6.89
CA ILE A 163 41.25 6.87 -5.62
C ILE A 163 42.55 6.07 -5.43
N GLY A 164 42.88 5.14 -6.33
CA GLY A 164 44.23 4.60 -6.45
C GLY A 164 44.58 3.51 -5.44
N HIS A 165 43.71 2.56 -5.21
CA HIS A 165 44.15 1.26 -4.76
C HIS A 165 44.33 0.36 -5.98
N ASP A 166 45.41 0.64 -6.70
CA ASP A 166 46.00 -0.27 -7.68
C ASP A 166 46.61 -1.43 -6.89
N ASN A 167 45.80 -2.39 -6.50
CA ASN A 167 46.30 -3.67 -6.04
C ASN A 167 46.76 -4.46 -7.27
N GLN A 168 48.01 -4.23 -7.64
CA GLN A 168 48.72 -4.98 -8.67
C GLN A 168 48.80 -6.51 -8.40
N ASN A 169 48.13 -7.00 -7.37
CA ASN A 169 48.10 -8.41 -6.98
C ASN A 169 46.82 -9.14 -7.35
N SER A 170 46.10 -8.69 -8.38
CA SER A 170 44.86 -9.34 -8.84
C SER A 170 45.04 -10.77 -9.37
N GLU A 171 46.27 -11.17 -9.67
CA GLU A 171 46.57 -12.55 -10.11
C GLU A 171 46.63 -13.57 -8.95
N ALA A 172 46.70 -13.12 -7.71
CA ALA A 172 46.80 -13.99 -6.54
C ALA A 172 45.44 -14.32 -5.87
N TYR A 173 44.35 -13.60 -6.25
CA TYR A 173 43.05 -13.83 -5.64
C TYR A 173 42.36 -15.07 -6.20
N THR A 174 42.00 -15.98 -5.31
CA THR A 174 41.15 -17.11 -5.69
C THR A 174 39.72 -16.63 -5.96
N ARG A 175 38.96 -17.39 -6.75
CA ARG A 175 37.54 -17.08 -7.07
C ARG A 175 36.69 -16.93 -5.80
N TRP A 176 37.03 -17.68 -4.76
CA TRP A 176 36.32 -17.64 -3.46
C TRP A 176 36.55 -16.32 -2.70
N GLU A 177 37.73 -15.75 -2.79
CA GLU A 177 38.06 -14.45 -2.22
C GLU A 177 37.35 -13.33 -2.96
N GLN A 178 37.31 -13.40 -4.30
CA GLN A 178 36.55 -12.47 -5.12
C GLN A 178 35.05 -12.50 -4.78
N ASP A 179 34.47 -13.70 -4.61
CA ASP A 179 33.08 -13.85 -4.20
C ASP A 179 32.84 -13.34 -2.76
N TYR A 180 33.86 -13.43 -1.88
CA TYR A 180 33.76 -12.92 -0.51
C TYR A 180 33.74 -11.39 -0.44
N ASP A 181 34.39 -10.71 -1.35
CA ASP A 181 34.39 -9.24 -1.44
C ASP A 181 33.08 -8.66 -1.97
N LEU A 182 32.18 -9.49 -2.51
CA LEU A 182 30.85 -9.08 -2.93
C LEU A 182 29.98 -8.74 -1.71
N SER A 183 28.94 -7.92 -1.94
CA SER A 183 28.03 -7.50 -0.88
C SER A 183 27.32 -8.70 -0.24
N ALA A 184 27.23 -8.71 1.10
CA ALA A 184 26.59 -9.80 1.83
C ALA A 184 25.08 -9.81 1.55
N TYR A 185 24.55 -10.99 1.22
CA TYR A 185 23.12 -11.20 1.15
C TYR A 185 22.57 -11.34 2.56
N THR A 186 21.72 -10.42 2.97
CA THR A 186 21.04 -10.41 4.28
C THR A 186 19.62 -10.93 4.14
N ARG A 187 19.01 -11.32 5.25
CA ARG A 187 17.61 -11.74 5.30
C ARG A 187 16.64 -10.70 4.73
N LEU A 188 16.90 -9.43 5.03
CA LEU A 188 16.05 -8.33 4.57
C LEU A 188 16.36 -7.90 3.13
N SER A 189 17.30 -8.56 2.44
CA SER A 189 17.62 -8.22 1.04
C SER A 189 16.43 -8.40 0.11
N LEU A 190 15.64 -9.46 0.30
CA LEU A 190 14.41 -9.70 -0.47
C LEU A 190 13.26 -8.73 -0.12
N PHE A 191 13.29 -8.11 1.06
CA PHE A 191 12.23 -7.20 1.48
C PHE A 191 12.03 -6.04 0.50
N ASN A 192 13.10 -5.41 0.05
CA ASN A 192 13.03 -4.27 -0.86
C ASN A 192 12.48 -4.67 -2.24
N GLU A 193 12.89 -5.83 -2.76
CA GLU A 193 12.42 -6.35 -4.04
C GLU A 193 10.91 -6.65 -3.99
N TYR A 194 10.46 -7.36 -2.95
CA TYR A 194 9.03 -7.60 -2.74
C TYR A 194 8.26 -6.30 -2.54
N LEU A 195 8.80 -5.37 -1.75
CA LEU A 195 8.15 -4.09 -1.50
C LEU A 195 7.94 -3.30 -2.79
N GLU A 196 8.93 -3.27 -3.67
CA GLU A 196 8.85 -2.57 -4.95
C GLU A 196 7.74 -3.14 -5.82
N MET A 197 7.70 -4.47 -5.98
CA MET A 197 6.67 -5.15 -6.75
C MET A 197 5.28 -4.99 -6.15
N VAL A 198 5.14 -5.06 -4.84
CA VAL A 198 3.86 -4.91 -4.13
C VAL A 198 3.34 -3.48 -4.22
N ILE A 199 4.21 -2.48 -4.10
CA ILE A 199 3.83 -1.07 -4.30
C ILE A 199 3.44 -0.82 -5.77
N GLN A 200 4.17 -1.35 -6.74
CA GLN A 200 3.79 -1.28 -8.15
C GLN A 200 2.41 -1.91 -8.39
N TYR A 201 2.16 -3.10 -7.84
CA TYR A 201 0.86 -3.77 -7.91
C TYR A 201 -0.27 -2.87 -7.37
N GLY A 202 -0.02 -2.21 -6.25
CA GLY A 202 -0.98 -1.27 -5.69
C GLY A 202 -1.25 -0.06 -6.60
N PHE A 203 -0.26 0.55 -7.25
CA PHE A 203 -0.48 1.62 -8.22
C PHE A 203 -1.35 1.16 -9.39
N VAL A 204 -1.09 -0.04 -9.89
CA VAL A 204 -1.87 -0.62 -11.00
C VAL A 204 -3.30 -0.89 -10.59
N THR A 205 -3.54 -1.46 -9.40
CA THR A 205 -4.88 -1.95 -9.01
C THR A 205 -5.76 -0.88 -8.35
N ILE A 206 -5.21 -0.06 -7.44
CA ILE A 206 -5.97 0.93 -6.66
C ILE A 206 -6.54 2.05 -7.53
N PHE A 207 -5.85 2.42 -8.62
CA PHE A 207 -6.22 3.54 -9.47
C PHE A 207 -6.39 3.15 -10.94
N VAL A 208 -6.70 1.89 -11.25
CA VAL A 208 -6.86 1.42 -12.64
C VAL A 208 -7.95 2.21 -13.38
N ALA A 209 -9.00 2.63 -12.70
CA ALA A 209 -10.07 3.44 -13.28
C ALA A 209 -9.58 4.85 -13.72
N ALA A 210 -8.54 5.39 -13.09
CA ALA A 210 -7.95 6.67 -13.45
C ALA A 210 -6.85 6.53 -14.52
N PHE A 211 -6.11 5.42 -14.53
CA PHE A 211 -4.98 5.17 -15.43
C PHE A 211 -5.01 3.75 -16.02
N PRO A 212 -5.84 3.48 -17.04
CA PRO A 212 -5.98 2.15 -17.62
C PRO A 212 -4.71 1.60 -18.30
N LEU A 213 -3.72 2.46 -18.60
CA LEU A 213 -2.42 2.07 -19.16
C LEU A 213 -1.41 1.59 -18.10
N ALA A 214 -1.72 1.71 -16.81
CA ALA A 214 -0.82 1.29 -15.72
C ALA A 214 -0.33 -0.16 -15.86
N PRO A 215 -1.16 -1.16 -16.21
CA PRO A 215 -0.70 -2.53 -16.39
C PRO A 215 0.37 -2.69 -17.48
N LEU A 216 0.26 -1.92 -18.58
CA LEU A 216 1.26 -1.95 -19.65
C LEU A 216 2.62 -1.43 -19.16
N PHE A 217 2.63 -0.30 -18.46
CA PHE A 217 3.87 0.24 -17.90
C PHE A 217 4.47 -0.69 -16.84
N ALA A 218 3.63 -1.31 -16.01
CA ALA A 218 4.09 -2.31 -15.04
C ALA A 218 4.71 -3.53 -15.74
N LEU A 219 4.11 -4.03 -16.83
CA LEU A 219 4.67 -5.13 -17.60
C LEU A 219 6.05 -4.77 -18.18
N LEU A 220 6.18 -3.59 -18.78
CA LEU A 220 7.47 -3.14 -19.34
C LEU A 220 8.52 -3.01 -18.24
N ASN A 221 8.16 -2.48 -17.09
CA ASN A 221 9.06 -2.40 -15.94
C ASN A 221 9.50 -3.79 -15.48
N ASN A 222 8.56 -4.72 -15.29
CA ASN A 222 8.88 -6.07 -14.82
C ASN A 222 9.83 -6.82 -15.76
N ILE A 223 9.73 -6.59 -17.09
CA ILE A 223 10.68 -7.16 -18.05
C ILE A 223 12.09 -6.62 -17.82
N VAL A 224 12.24 -5.34 -17.51
CA VAL A 224 13.53 -4.71 -17.20
C VAL A 224 14.04 -5.22 -15.85
N GLU A 225 13.19 -5.24 -14.82
CA GLU A 225 13.50 -5.64 -13.46
C GLU A 225 14.04 -7.07 -13.37
N ILE A 226 13.41 -8.03 -14.05
CA ILE A 226 13.90 -9.42 -14.11
C ILE A 226 15.36 -9.47 -14.58
N ARG A 227 15.76 -8.61 -15.51
CA ARG A 227 17.14 -8.56 -16.01
C ARG A 227 18.09 -7.88 -15.04
N LEU A 228 17.66 -6.81 -14.41
CA LEU A 228 18.44 -6.06 -13.43
C LEU A 228 18.71 -6.90 -12.18
N ASP A 229 17.68 -7.54 -11.63
CA ASP A 229 17.79 -8.42 -10.48
C ASP A 229 18.71 -9.61 -10.78
N ALA A 230 18.55 -10.25 -11.94
CA ALA A 230 19.44 -11.32 -12.35
C ALA A 230 20.90 -10.86 -12.41
N TYR A 231 21.17 -9.68 -12.95
CA TYR A 231 22.52 -9.11 -12.99
C TYR A 231 23.04 -8.84 -11.56
N LYS A 232 22.26 -8.23 -10.71
CA LYS A 232 22.59 -7.92 -9.31
C LYS A 232 22.94 -9.18 -8.51
N TYR A 233 22.09 -10.20 -8.54
CA TYR A 233 22.31 -11.44 -7.80
C TYR A 233 23.43 -12.33 -8.36
N LEU A 234 23.72 -12.23 -9.65
CA LEU A 234 24.79 -13.02 -10.26
C LEU A 234 26.18 -12.37 -10.17
N THR A 235 26.25 -11.02 -10.11
CA THR A 235 27.53 -10.32 -10.24
C THR A 235 27.90 -9.43 -9.07
N GLN A 236 26.94 -8.98 -8.26
CA GLN A 236 27.18 -7.96 -7.23
C GLN A 236 26.97 -8.47 -5.79
N CYS A 237 26.21 -9.52 -5.64
CA CYS A 237 25.91 -10.10 -4.32
C CYS A 237 26.57 -11.47 -4.16
N ARG A 238 26.95 -11.80 -2.92
CA ARG A 238 27.32 -13.16 -2.54
C ARG A 238 26.16 -14.09 -2.83
N ARG A 239 26.44 -15.26 -3.39
CA ARG A 239 25.41 -16.23 -3.73
C ARG A 239 24.61 -16.62 -2.48
N PRO A 240 23.28 -16.39 -2.44
CA PRO A 240 22.46 -16.77 -1.33
C PRO A 240 22.37 -18.30 -1.20
N ARG A 241 22.23 -18.78 0.04
CA ARG A 241 21.95 -20.20 0.29
C ARG A 241 20.46 -20.46 -0.01
N ALA A 242 20.17 -21.47 -0.80
CA ALA A 242 18.80 -21.89 -1.06
C ALA A 242 18.16 -22.46 0.21
N GLU A 243 17.01 -21.92 0.61
CA GLU A 243 16.22 -22.37 1.75
C GLU A 243 14.86 -22.87 1.25
N ARG A 244 14.32 -23.91 1.94
CA ARG A 244 12.97 -24.38 1.64
C ARG A 244 11.98 -23.54 2.41
N VAL A 245 11.09 -22.87 1.68
CA VAL A 245 10.01 -22.04 2.23
C VAL A 245 8.65 -22.62 1.80
N GLN A 246 7.62 -22.36 2.59
CA GLN A 246 6.26 -22.84 2.30
C GLN A 246 5.58 -21.94 1.27
N ASP A 247 5.68 -20.63 1.43
CA ASP A 247 5.06 -19.59 0.60
C ASP A 247 5.82 -18.28 0.73
N ILE A 248 5.25 -17.19 0.20
CA ILE A 248 5.81 -15.82 0.29
C ILE A 248 5.47 -15.11 1.62
N GLY A 249 4.96 -15.83 2.62
CA GLY A 249 4.63 -15.28 3.94
C GLY A 249 3.56 -14.18 3.90
N ILE A 250 3.75 -13.15 4.70
CA ILE A 250 2.80 -12.06 4.87
C ILE A 250 2.52 -11.27 3.58
N TRP A 251 3.41 -11.33 2.58
CA TRP A 251 3.22 -10.64 1.30
C TRP A 251 1.95 -11.07 0.58
N PHE A 252 1.58 -12.35 0.70
CA PHE A 252 0.31 -12.83 0.15
C PHE A 252 -0.89 -12.15 0.82
N GLY A 253 -0.85 -12.00 2.15
CA GLY A 253 -1.87 -11.28 2.91
C GLY A 253 -1.96 -9.81 2.52
N ILE A 254 -0.81 -9.15 2.32
CA ILE A 254 -0.72 -7.75 1.88
C ILE A 254 -1.32 -7.57 0.48
N LEU A 255 -0.97 -8.42 -0.48
CA LEU A 255 -1.52 -8.40 -1.84
C LEU A 255 -3.04 -8.58 -1.83
N LYS A 256 -3.53 -9.51 -1.02
CA LYS A 256 -4.97 -9.74 -0.84
C LYS A 256 -5.66 -8.51 -0.23
N GLY A 257 -5.05 -7.87 0.76
CA GLY A 257 -5.54 -6.63 1.36
C GLY A 257 -5.60 -5.48 0.36
N ILE A 258 -4.54 -5.28 -0.45
CA ILE A 258 -4.52 -4.29 -1.53
C ILE A 258 -5.64 -4.56 -2.55
N THR A 259 -5.84 -5.83 -2.93
CA THR A 259 -6.89 -6.22 -3.88
C THR A 259 -8.28 -5.84 -3.37
N TYR A 260 -8.62 -6.13 -2.13
CA TYR A 260 -9.90 -5.72 -1.55
C TYR A 260 -10.03 -4.20 -1.45
N PHE A 261 -8.97 -3.52 -1.03
CA PHE A 261 -8.95 -2.06 -0.96
C PHE A 261 -9.13 -1.43 -2.35
N SER A 262 -8.57 -2.05 -3.40
CA SER A 262 -8.67 -1.56 -4.78
C SER A 262 -10.10 -1.57 -5.31
N VAL A 263 -10.92 -2.53 -4.95
CA VAL A 263 -12.35 -2.57 -5.35
C VAL A 263 -13.06 -1.32 -4.85
N PHE A 264 -12.88 -1.01 -3.58
CA PHE A 264 -13.50 0.16 -2.95
C PHE A 264 -12.99 1.48 -3.57
N THR A 265 -11.67 1.63 -3.74
CA THR A 265 -11.09 2.86 -4.29
C THR A 265 -11.48 3.09 -5.73
N ASN A 266 -11.55 2.06 -6.58
CA ASN A 266 -12.01 2.21 -7.96
C ASN A 266 -13.50 2.57 -8.03
N ALA A 267 -14.34 1.99 -7.18
CA ALA A 267 -15.73 2.40 -7.07
C ALA A 267 -15.86 3.90 -6.72
N LEU A 268 -15.02 4.38 -5.79
CA LEU A 268 -14.96 5.81 -5.43
C LEU A 268 -14.45 6.68 -6.58
N VAL A 269 -13.39 6.27 -7.28
CA VAL A 269 -12.84 7.03 -8.42
C VAL A 269 -13.87 7.17 -9.53
N ILE A 270 -14.56 6.09 -9.89
CA ILE A 270 -15.62 6.12 -10.91
C ILE A 270 -16.79 6.97 -10.47
N SER A 271 -17.20 6.84 -9.21
CA SER A 271 -18.38 7.53 -8.67
C SER A 271 -18.15 9.02 -8.44
N TYR A 272 -17.02 9.40 -7.80
CA TYR A 272 -16.78 10.76 -7.34
C TYR A 272 -15.81 11.55 -8.21
N THR A 273 -14.75 10.91 -8.71
CA THR A 273 -13.69 11.62 -9.41
C THR A 273 -13.98 11.73 -10.92
N SER A 274 -14.61 10.71 -11.48
CA SER A 274 -15.04 10.76 -12.87
C SER A 274 -16.44 11.39 -13.02
N ASP A 275 -16.79 11.72 -14.27
CA ASP A 275 -18.11 12.23 -14.65
C ASP A 275 -19.10 11.14 -15.04
N PHE A 276 -18.75 9.88 -14.83
CA PHE A 276 -19.57 8.77 -15.31
C PHE A 276 -20.99 8.79 -14.71
N ILE A 277 -21.10 8.87 -13.39
CA ILE A 277 -22.40 8.87 -12.70
C ILE A 277 -23.23 10.14 -12.98
N PRO A 278 -22.66 11.36 -12.92
CA PRO A 278 -23.40 12.56 -13.32
C PRO A 278 -23.95 12.50 -14.74
N ARG A 279 -23.19 11.96 -15.70
CA ARG A 279 -23.65 11.78 -17.08
C ARG A 279 -24.80 10.79 -17.20
N LEU A 280 -24.73 9.67 -16.47
CA LEU A 280 -25.83 8.70 -16.42
C LEU A 280 -27.09 9.31 -15.84
N VAL A 281 -27.02 10.02 -14.71
CA VAL A 281 -28.16 10.68 -14.09
C VAL A 281 -28.77 11.72 -15.02
N TYR A 282 -27.93 12.50 -15.72
CA TYR A 282 -28.41 13.45 -16.72
C TYR A 282 -29.12 12.73 -17.86
N MET A 283 -28.50 11.71 -18.44
CA MET A 283 -29.00 10.97 -19.60
C MET A 283 -30.40 10.36 -19.36
N TYR A 284 -30.59 9.77 -18.18
CA TYR A 284 -31.83 9.07 -17.85
C TYR A 284 -32.88 9.94 -17.13
N GLY A 285 -32.47 11.01 -16.47
CA GLY A 285 -33.39 11.80 -15.63
C GLY A 285 -33.65 13.24 -16.09
N TYR A 286 -32.72 13.84 -16.86
CA TYR A 286 -32.74 15.28 -17.15
C TYR A 286 -32.55 15.62 -18.63
N SER A 287 -32.25 14.64 -19.49
CA SER A 287 -32.10 14.89 -20.92
C SER A 287 -33.45 15.15 -21.59
N PRO A 288 -33.61 16.27 -22.33
CA PRO A 288 -34.87 16.58 -23.03
C PRO A 288 -35.21 15.60 -24.14
N GLU A 289 -34.20 15.04 -24.81
CA GLU A 289 -34.35 14.12 -25.94
C GLU A 289 -34.30 12.64 -25.51
N GLY A 290 -34.22 12.34 -24.20
CA GLY A 290 -34.01 10.99 -23.64
C GLY A 290 -32.70 10.38 -24.13
N THR A 291 -31.91 9.78 -23.22
CA THR A 291 -30.67 9.03 -23.54
C THR A 291 -29.54 9.75 -24.32
N THR A 292 -29.58 11.07 -24.45
CA THR A 292 -28.51 11.86 -25.11
C THR A 292 -27.78 12.74 -24.09
N LEU A 293 -26.50 13.05 -24.37
CA LEU A 293 -25.69 13.97 -23.57
C LEU A 293 -25.77 15.43 -24.06
N LYS A 294 -26.64 15.74 -24.99
CA LYS A 294 -26.83 17.11 -25.50
C LYS A 294 -27.32 18.02 -24.37
N GLY A 295 -26.64 19.12 -24.13
CA GLY A 295 -26.94 20.04 -23.03
C GLY A 295 -26.37 19.63 -21.65
N TYR A 296 -25.64 18.52 -21.53
CA TYR A 296 -25.04 18.08 -20.25
C TYR A 296 -24.13 19.14 -19.63
N ILE A 297 -23.29 19.80 -20.45
CA ILE A 297 -22.33 20.80 -19.95
C ILE A 297 -23.09 21.96 -19.29
N GLU A 298 -24.10 22.50 -19.98
CA GLU A 298 -24.94 23.61 -19.48
C GLU A 298 -25.69 23.21 -18.21
N ASN A 299 -26.21 22.00 -18.15
CA ASN A 299 -26.90 21.47 -16.99
C ASN A 299 -25.98 21.22 -15.78
N SER A 300 -24.71 20.95 -16.02
CA SER A 300 -23.71 20.69 -14.96
C SER A 300 -23.06 21.95 -14.39
N LEU A 301 -23.43 23.13 -14.89
CA LEU A 301 -22.88 24.42 -14.50
C LEU A 301 -23.89 25.25 -13.71
N ALA A 302 -23.48 25.71 -12.54
CA ALA A 302 -24.20 26.70 -11.75
C ALA A 302 -23.68 28.11 -12.05
N LEU A 303 -24.50 29.11 -11.82
CA LEU A 303 -24.16 30.54 -11.95
C LEU A 303 -23.65 31.08 -10.62
N PHE A 304 -22.71 32.03 -10.70
CA PHE A 304 -22.34 32.85 -9.55
C PHE A 304 -22.16 34.31 -9.96
N ASN A 305 -22.34 35.22 -9.02
CA ASN A 305 -22.23 36.65 -9.25
C ASN A 305 -20.75 37.06 -9.11
N THR A 306 -20.20 37.71 -10.17
CA THR A 306 -18.81 38.16 -10.19
C THR A 306 -18.50 39.29 -9.22
N SER A 307 -19.53 40.02 -8.76
CA SER A 307 -19.37 41.05 -7.72
C SER A 307 -18.95 40.50 -6.35
N GLU A 308 -19.19 39.21 -6.12
CA GLU A 308 -18.78 38.52 -4.88
C GLU A 308 -17.31 38.15 -4.83
N TYR A 309 -16.57 38.29 -5.95
CA TYR A 309 -15.12 38.16 -5.93
C TYR A 309 -14.45 39.31 -5.14
N THR A 310 -13.59 38.93 -4.23
CA THR A 310 -12.73 39.90 -3.53
C THR A 310 -11.65 40.48 -4.48
N GLU A 311 -11.16 41.68 -4.17
CA GLU A 311 -10.17 42.38 -5.01
C GLU A 311 -8.89 41.58 -5.27
N ASP A 312 -8.47 40.76 -4.30
CA ASP A 312 -7.25 39.96 -4.38
C ASP A 312 -7.37 38.70 -5.26
N MET A 313 -8.57 38.29 -5.70
CA MET A 313 -8.81 37.06 -6.43
C MET A 313 -9.26 37.25 -7.88
N GLY A 314 -9.59 38.45 -8.26
CA GLY A 314 -9.95 38.79 -9.64
C GLY A 314 -8.72 39.16 -10.47
N PRO A 315 -8.81 39.10 -11.82
CA PRO A 315 -7.79 39.69 -12.68
C PRO A 315 -7.67 41.19 -12.40
N ASP A 316 -6.48 41.72 -12.64
CA ASP A 316 -6.09 43.11 -12.32
C ASP A 316 -6.96 44.20 -12.99
N ASN A 317 -7.75 43.81 -14.01
CA ASN A 317 -8.57 44.76 -14.74
C ASN A 317 -10.03 44.27 -14.81
N ARG A 318 -10.91 44.88 -13.98
CA ARG A 318 -12.34 44.53 -13.90
C ARG A 318 -13.23 45.19 -14.96
N THR A 319 -12.66 46.05 -15.82
CA THR A 319 -13.42 46.70 -16.88
C THR A 319 -13.81 45.70 -17.97
N GLY A 320 -15.14 45.46 -18.09
CA GLY A 320 -15.68 44.55 -19.09
C GLY A 320 -16.00 43.11 -18.64
N TRP A 321 -15.97 42.87 -17.35
CA TRP A 321 -16.36 41.57 -16.82
C TRP A 321 -17.85 41.30 -16.97
N PRO A 322 -18.25 40.03 -17.30
CA PRO A 322 -19.64 39.64 -17.24
C PRO A 322 -20.14 39.69 -15.79
N ALA A 323 -21.40 40.12 -15.61
CA ALA A 323 -22.03 40.20 -14.30
C ALA A 323 -22.12 38.84 -13.58
N THR A 324 -22.20 37.77 -14.36
CA THR A 324 -22.27 36.40 -13.84
C THR A 324 -21.30 35.50 -14.60
N CYS A 325 -20.71 34.52 -13.89
CA CYS A 325 -19.90 33.46 -14.46
C CYS A 325 -20.48 32.09 -14.06
N ARG A 326 -20.07 31.05 -14.82
CA ARG A 326 -20.49 29.68 -14.58
C ARG A 326 -19.37 28.87 -13.96
N TYR A 327 -19.72 28.01 -13.01
CA TYR A 327 -18.79 27.07 -12.40
C TYR A 327 -19.46 25.69 -12.28
N ARG A 328 -18.66 24.66 -12.18
CA ARG A 328 -19.15 23.28 -12.13
C ARG A 328 -19.74 22.94 -10.76
N ALA A 329 -21.04 22.93 -10.68
CA ALA A 329 -21.80 22.56 -9.48
C ALA A 329 -23.28 22.32 -9.80
N TYR A 330 -23.98 21.67 -8.92
CA TYR A 330 -25.45 21.53 -8.91
C TYR A 330 -26.02 22.39 -7.79
N ARG A 331 -25.98 23.73 -7.96
CA ARG A 331 -26.42 24.71 -6.97
C ARG A 331 -27.43 25.67 -7.57
N ASN A 332 -28.27 26.22 -6.69
CA ASN A 332 -29.24 27.25 -7.06
C ASN A 332 -28.54 28.53 -7.54
N ASN A 333 -29.23 29.31 -8.32
CA ASN A 333 -28.73 30.60 -8.78
C ASN A 333 -28.63 31.61 -7.60
N PRO A 334 -27.80 32.66 -7.75
CA PRO A 334 -27.65 33.72 -6.74
C PRO A 334 -28.98 34.40 -6.38
N ASP A 335 -29.89 34.51 -7.37
CA ASP A 335 -31.19 35.21 -7.25
C ASP A 335 -32.32 34.33 -6.68
N ASP A 336 -32.07 33.05 -6.42
CA ASP A 336 -33.08 32.13 -5.88
C ASP A 336 -33.33 32.38 -4.39
N LYS A 337 -34.48 31.87 -3.86
CA LYS A 337 -34.83 31.97 -2.45
C LYS A 337 -33.77 31.41 -1.48
N ASN A 338 -32.99 30.44 -1.91
CA ASN A 338 -31.86 29.87 -1.20
C ASN A 338 -30.60 29.97 -2.10
N PRO A 339 -29.93 31.13 -2.08
CA PRO A 339 -28.76 31.35 -2.94
C PRO A 339 -27.68 30.29 -2.71
N TYR A 340 -27.13 29.75 -3.80
CA TYR A 340 -26.07 28.73 -3.78
C TYR A 340 -26.39 27.45 -3.01
N GLY A 341 -27.65 27.24 -2.59
CA GLY A 341 -28.09 25.98 -1.98
C GLY A 341 -28.00 24.79 -2.92
N PHE A 342 -28.04 23.59 -2.39
CA PHE A 342 -28.03 22.37 -3.19
C PHE A 342 -29.37 22.18 -3.91
N THR A 343 -29.32 21.89 -5.22
CA THR A 343 -30.49 21.55 -6.02
C THR A 343 -30.98 20.12 -5.74
N ILE A 344 -32.22 19.80 -6.14
CA ILE A 344 -32.72 18.42 -6.09
C ILE A 344 -31.84 17.49 -6.94
N GLN A 345 -31.33 17.98 -8.07
CA GLN A 345 -30.43 17.24 -8.94
C GLN A 345 -29.12 16.84 -8.23
N PHE A 346 -28.59 17.70 -7.36
CA PHE A 346 -27.44 17.33 -6.53
C PHE A 346 -27.72 16.07 -5.71
N TRP A 347 -28.89 15.99 -5.07
CA TRP A 347 -29.26 14.83 -4.26
C TRP A 347 -29.49 13.57 -5.10
N HIS A 348 -30.05 13.69 -6.30
CA HIS A 348 -30.18 12.56 -7.24
C HIS A 348 -28.81 12.05 -7.67
N VAL A 349 -27.87 12.92 -8.02
CA VAL A 349 -26.50 12.55 -8.37
C VAL A 349 -25.78 11.92 -7.16
N PHE A 350 -25.94 12.49 -5.98
CA PHE A 350 -25.33 11.98 -4.75
C PHE A 350 -25.83 10.59 -4.38
N THR A 351 -27.15 10.39 -4.44
CA THR A 351 -27.76 9.06 -4.20
C THR A 351 -27.31 8.03 -5.23
N ALA A 352 -27.27 8.41 -6.50
CA ALA A 352 -26.79 7.53 -7.57
C ALA A 352 -25.31 7.14 -7.38
N ARG A 353 -24.47 8.04 -6.88
CA ARG A 353 -23.06 7.75 -6.53
C ARG A 353 -22.96 6.70 -5.44
N LEU A 354 -23.72 6.86 -4.35
CA LEU A 354 -23.71 5.90 -3.25
C LEU A 354 -24.26 4.55 -3.69
N ALA A 355 -25.36 4.52 -4.42
CA ALA A 355 -25.94 3.30 -4.96
C ALA A 355 -24.95 2.57 -5.88
N PHE A 356 -24.25 3.30 -6.75
CA PHE A 356 -23.22 2.73 -7.60
C PHE A 356 -22.09 2.06 -6.82
N ILE A 357 -21.57 2.72 -5.78
CA ILE A 357 -20.50 2.15 -4.94
C ILE A 357 -20.95 0.82 -4.34
N LEU A 358 -22.12 0.80 -3.71
CA LEU A 358 -22.65 -0.42 -3.09
C LEU A 358 -22.85 -1.55 -4.10
N ILE A 359 -23.48 -1.25 -5.24
CA ILE A 359 -23.73 -2.27 -6.29
C ILE A 359 -22.41 -2.78 -6.86
N PHE A 360 -21.49 -1.88 -7.21
CA PHE A 360 -20.19 -2.23 -7.79
C PHE A 360 -19.39 -3.15 -6.85
N GLU A 361 -19.27 -2.78 -5.58
CA GLU A 361 -18.55 -3.56 -4.58
C GLU A 361 -19.14 -4.96 -4.44
N HIS A 362 -20.45 -5.07 -4.25
CA HIS A 362 -21.11 -6.37 -4.10
C HIS A 362 -21.01 -7.25 -5.34
N VAL A 363 -21.17 -6.67 -6.54
CA VAL A 363 -21.03 -7.41 -7.80
C VAL A 363 -19.61 -7.95 -7.96
N VAL A 364 -18.59 -7.13 -7.71
CA VAL A 364 -17.19 -7.56 -7.83
C VAL A 364 -16.86 -8.65 -6.80
N PHE A 365 -17.27 -8.50 -5.53
CA PHE A 365 -17.02 -9.53 -4.52
C PHE A 365 -17.80 -10.82 -4.77
N MET A 366 -19.01 -10.72 -5.28
CA MET A 366 -19.79 -11.91 -5.67
C MET A 366 -19.12 -12.66 -6.83
N LEU A 367 -18.67 -11.94 -7.86
CA LEU A 367 -17.99 -12.53 -9.01
C LEU A 367 -16.65 -13.17 -8.63
N THR A 368 -15.83 -12.45 -7.84
CA THR A 368 -14.53 -12.98 -7.38
C THR A 368 -14.71 -14.18 -6.45
N GLY A 369 -15.72 -14.15 -5.57
CA GLY A 369 -16.09 -15.27 -4.73
C GLY A 369 -16.58 -16.49 -5.52
N ALA A 370 -17.39 -16.27 -6.55
CA ALA A 370 -17.87 -17.34 -7.44
C ALA A 370 -16.71 -17.99 -8.21
N VAL A 371 -15.77 -17.18 -8.72
CA VAL A 371 -14.56 -17.71 -9.40
C VAL A 371 -13.70 -18.52 -8.42
N ALA A 372 -13.47 -18.01 -7.21
CA ALA A 372 -12.69 -18.72 -6.19
C ALA A 372 -13.33 -20.05 -5.75
N MET A 373 -14.67 -20.13 -5.75
CA MET A 373 -15.37 -21.38 -5.47
C MET A 373 -15.33 -22.36 -6.66
N ALA A 374 -15.37 -21.82 -7.89
CA ALA A 374 -15.36 -22.65 -9.10
C ALA A 374 -13.97 -23.24 -9.41
N ILE A 375 -12.91 -22.51 -9.07
CA ILE A 375 -11.52 -22.90 -9.35
C ILE A 375 -10.78 -22.97 -8.01
N PRO A 376 -10.67 -24.18 -7.39
CA PRO A 376 -9.92 -24.32 -6.15
C PRO A 376 -8.41 -24.15 -6.39
N ASP A 377 -7.73 -23.41 -5.51
CA ASP A 377 -6.29 -23.14 -5.59
C ASP A 377 -5.42 -24.40 -5.55
N VAL A 378 -5.89 -25.45 -4.85
CA VAL A 378 -5.18 -26.71 -4.72
C VAL A 378 -6.06 -27.84 -5.27
N PRO A 379 -5.61 -28.58 -6.29
CA PRO A 379 -6.30 -29.77 -6.78
C PRO A 379 -6.55 -30.80 -5.65
N VAL A 380 -7.69 -31.45 -5.70
CA VAL A 380 -8.10 -32.42 -4.66
C VAL A 380 -7.04 -33.53 -4.45
N GLU A 381 -6.38 -33.95 -5.52
CA GLU A 381 -5.32 -34.98 -5.46
C GLU A 381 -4.13 -34.53 -4.66
N VAL A 382 -3.64 -33.28 -4.91
CA VAL A 382 -2.52 -32.68 -4.19
C VAL A 382 -2.88 -32.43 -2.72
N LYS A 383 -4.10 -31.97 -2.45
CA LYS A 383 -4.61 -31.80 -1.08
C LYS A 383 -4.62 -33.13 -0.31
N ASN A 384 -5.07 -34.19 -0.94
CA ASN A 384 -5.08 -35.54 -0.33
C ASN A 384 -3.66 -36.06 -0.08
N GLN A 385 -2.72 -35.77 -1.00
CA GLN A 385 -1.32 -36.12 -0.82
C GLN A 385 -0.70 -35.35 0.37
N MET A 386 -0.89 -34.03 0.47
CA MET A 386 -0.44 -33.24 1.60
C MET A 386 -1.01 -33.74 2.94
N ILE A 387 -2.27 -34.12 2.98
CA ILE A 387 -2.89 -34.69 4.18
C ILE A 387 -2.22 -36.02 4.57
N ARG A 388 -1.92 -36.87 3.59
CA ARG A 388 -1.21 -38.14 3.84
C ARG A 388 0.20 -37.90 4.35
N GLU A 389 0.96 -37.00 3.73
CA GLU A 389 2.31 -36.64 4.16
C GLU A 389 2.33 -36.09 5.61
N LYS A 390 1.44 -35.16 5.94
CA LYS A 390 1.30 -34.66 7.32
C LYS A 390 0.93 -35.78 8.33
N LYS A 391 0.13 -36.72 7.90
CA LYS A 391 -0.22 -37.86 8.76
C LYS A 391 0.99 -38.75 9.03
N VAL A 392 1.74 -39.11 7.98
CA VAL A 392 2.98 -39.90 8.09
C VAL A 392 4.02 -39.18 8.93
N GLU A 393 4.21 -37.89 8.73
CA GLU A 393 5.12 -37.07 9.55
C GLU A 393 4.73 -37.11 11.02
N LYS A 394 3.46 -36.92 11.34
CA LYS A 394 2.95 -36.99 12.71
C LYS A 394 3.12 -38.36 13.34
N GLU A 395 2.89 -39.40 12.59
CA GLU A 395 3.11 -40.80 13.05
C GLU A 395 4.61 -41.06 13.31
N THR A 396 5.49 -40.62 12.42
CA THR A 396 6.95 -40.76 12.61
C THR A 396 7.49 -39.97 13.80
N LEU A 397 6.98 -38.76 14.02
CA LEU A 397 7.33 -37.97 15.21
C LEU A 397 6.85 -38.66 16.49
N PHE A 398 5.63 -39.18 16.50
CA PHE A 398 5.09 -39.90 17.65
C PHE A 398 5.89 -41.17 17.96
N GLU A 399 6.28 -41.95 16.95
CA GLU A 399 7.11 -43.18 17.14
C GLU A 399 8.53 -42.82 17.65
N LYS A 400 9.13 -41.71 17.15
CA LYS A 400 10.42 -41.20 17.67
C LYS A 400 10.32 -40.80 19.14
N GLU A 401 9.28 -40.07 19.51
CA GLU A 401 9.09 -39.64 20.90
C GLU A 401 8.83 -40.83 21.83
N LYS A 402 8.03 -41.78 21.39
CA LYS A 402 7.77 -43.03 22.10
C LYS A 402 9.05 -43.88 22.29
N SER A 403 9.90 -43.94 21.28
CA SER A 403 11.21 -44.61 21.38
C SER A 403 12.18 -43.89 22.33
N ARG A 404 12.16 -42.55 22.34
CA ARG A 404 12.94 -41.71 23.27
C ARG A 404 12.53 -41.99 24.70
N ILE A 405 11.24 -41.94 25.02
CA ILE A 405 10.71 -42.18 26.34
C ILE A 405 11.05 -43.62 26.79
N ARG A 406 10.96 -44.59 25.86
CA ARG A 406 11.33 -46.00 26.19
C ARG A 406 12.81 -46.12 26.51
N ASN A 407 13.68 -45.44 25.81
CA ASN A 407 15.12 -45.44 26.08
C ASN A 407 15.47 -44.73 27.41
N GLU A 408 14.83 -43.63 27.69
CA GLU A 408 14.99 -42.90 28.95
C GLU A 408 14.58 -43.78 30.16
N ARG A 409 13.46 -44.50 30.05
CA ARG A 409 13.03 -45.46 31.06
C ARG A 409 14.01 -46.63 31.25
N ARG A 410 14.60 -47.14 30.15
CA ARG A 410 15.63 -48.20 30.24
C ARG A 410 16.89 -47.69 30.92
N VAL A 411 17.35 -46.50 30.61
CA VAL A 411 18.52 -45.87 31.27
C VAL A 411 18.23 -45.68 32.74
N HIS A 412 17.01 -45.26 33.11
CA HIS A 412 16.66 -45.04 34.52
C HIS A 412 16.54 -46.36 35.30
N GLN A 413 16.11 -47.47 34.65
CA GLN A 413 16.09 -48.81 35.26
C GLN A 413 17.51 -49.40 35.47
N ILE A 414 18.48 -49.06 34.62
CA ILE A 414 19.85 -49.49 34.70
C ILE A 414 20.62 -48.72 35.78
N SER A 415 20.20 -47.51 36.13
CA SER A 415 20.83 -46.66 37.12
C SER A 415 20.31 -46.82 38.57
N ILE A 416 19.41 -47.75 38.83
CA ILE A 416 19.05 -48.15 40.17
C ILE A 416 20.04 -49.25 40.62
N PRO A 417 20.97 -49.00 41.54
CA PRO A 417 21.83 -50.04 42.08
C PRO A 417 20.94 -51.04 42.83
N SER A 418 21.08 -52.33 42.47
CA SER A 418 20.57 -53.42 43.28
C SER A 418 21.31 -53.44 44.62
N ASP A 419 20.85 -52.70 45.63
CA ASP A 419 21.30 -52.90 46.98
C ASP A 419 20.83 -54.27 47.43
N GLU A 420 21.84 -55.09 47.61
CA GLU A 420 21.85 -56.41 48.21
C GLU A 420 21.32 -56.34 49.64
N HIS A 421 20.45 -57.28 49.95
CA HIS A 421 20.24 -57.92 51.26
C HIS A 421 20.23 -57.03 52.51
N LEU A 422 19.04 -56.73 53.00
CA LEU A 422 18.78 -56.70 54.42
C LEU A 422 17.52 -57.50 54.73
N ASN A 423 17.71 -58.77 55.13
CA ASN A 423 16.74 -59.56 55.87
C ASN A 423 16.44 -58.89 57.17
N VAL A 424 15.23 -58.42 57.33
CA VAL A 424 14.64 -58.26 58.68
C VAL A 424 13.28 -58.85 58.66
N ASP A 425 13.25 -60.02 59.28
CA ASP A 425 12.04 -60.73 59.75
C ASP A 425 11.33 -59.82 60.75
N LEU A 426 10.02 -59.70 60.66
CA LEU A 426 9.09 -59.65 61.81
C LEU A 426 7.68 -59.14 61.35
N GLY A 427 6.74 -60.07 61.53
CA GLY A 427 5.49 -59.77 62.26
C GLY A 427 4.29 -59.33 61.45
N GLU A 428 3.43 -60.28 61.35
CA GLU A 428 1.97 -60.28 61.23
C GLU A 428 1.26 -58.95 61.47
N GLY A 429 0.29 -58.67 60.55
CA GLY A 429 -0.95 -58.06 61.01
C GLY A 429 -1.53 -56.97 60.14
N LEU A 430 -2.71 -57.28 59.64
CA LEU A 430 -3.81 -56.36 59.33
C LEU A 430 -4.09 -56.00 57.89
N SER A 431 -5.29 -56.35 57.57
CA SER A 431 -6.15 -56.25 56.40
C SER A 431 -6.22 -54.93 55.65
N PRO A 432 -6.87 -54.94 54.47
CA PRO A 432 -6.76 -53.86 53.49
C PRO A 432 -7.80 -52.80 53.73
N HIS A 433 -7.39 -51.54 53.61
CA HIS A 433 -8.33 -50.41 53.48
C HIS A 433 -8.29 -49.86 52.08
N ASN A 434 -9.46 -49.89 51.48
CA ASN A 434 -9.88 -49.23 50.27
C ASN A 434 -9.54 -47.73 50.29
N SER A 435 -8.90 -47.22 49.30
CA SER A 435 -9.11 -45.79 48.95
C SER A 435 -8.83 -45.50 47.45
N SER A 436 -9.92 -45.27 46.79
CA SER A 436 -10.23 -44.19 45.86
C SER A 436 -9.22 -43.84 44.76
N ARG A 437 -9.71 -44.16 43.59
CA ARG A 437 -9.37 -43.61 42.27
C ARG A 437 -9.20 -42.10 42.37
N ALA A 438 -8.03 -41.56 42.03
CA ALA A 438 -7.85 -40.20 41.63
C ALA A 438 -8.00 -40.12 40.11
N ASN A 439 -9.04 -39.39 39.71
CA ASN A 439 -9.35 -39.04 38.31
C ASN A 439 -8.27 -38.07 37.81
N THR A 440 -7.60 -38.44 36.73
CA THR A 440 -6.88 -37.47 35.87
C THR A 440 -7.85 -36.95 34.84
N PRO A 441 -7.94 -35.60 34.63
CA PRO A 441 -8.86 -35.06 33.60
C PRO A 441 -8.25 -35.19 32.22
N SER A 442 -9.07 -35.71 31.30
CA SER A 442 -8.83 -35.70 29.85
C SER A 442 -8.80 -34.26 29.31
N PRO A 443 -7.92 -33.91 28.35
CA PRO A 443 -8.01 -32.66 27.67
C PRO A 443 -9.19 -32.68 26.69
N SER A 444 -10.13 -31.77 26.95
CA SER A 444 -11.27 -31.48 26.08
C SER A 444 -10.79 -30.87 24.76
N PHE A 445 -11.12 -31.53 23.65
CA PHE A 445 -11.04 -30.99 22.31
C PHE A 445 -11.95 -29.79 22.15
N LEU A 446 -11.37 -28.61 22.00
CA LEU A 446 -12.08 -27.44 21.50
C LEU A 446 -12.30 -27.57 19.99
N ARG A 447 -13.55 -27.81 19.68
CA ARG A 447 -14.14 -27.74 18.36
C ARG A 447 -14.28 -26.28 17.99
N ASN A 448 -13.45 -25.75 17.11
CA ASN A 448 -13.68 -24.43 16.56
C ASN A 448 -14.54 -24.53 15.31
N HIS A 449 -15.66 -23.82 15.39
CA HIS A 449 -16.61 -23.53 14.34
C HIS A 449 -15.96 -22.70 13.22
N ARG A 450 -16.36 -23.08 12.00
CA ARG A 450 -16.22 -22.30 10.78
C ARG A 450 -17.11 -21.06 10.86
N SER A 451 -16.61 -19.96 10.42
CA SER A 451 -17.31 -18.97 9.58
C SER A 451 -16.30 -18.31 8.65
#